data_244fb227f56da5f43c7bbde6b7623127
#
_entry.id   244fb227f56da5f43c7bbde6b7623127
#
_cell.length_a   1.000
_cell.length_b   1.000
_cell.length_c   1.000
_cell.angle_alpha   90.00
_cell.angle_beta   90.00
_cell.angle_gamma   90.00
#
_symmetry.space_group_name_H-M   'P 1'
#
loop_
_entity.id
_entity.type
_entity.pdbx_description
1 polymer ?
#
loop_
_entity_poly.entity_id
_entity_poly.type
_entity_poly.pdbx_seq_one_letter_code
_entity_poly.pdbx_strand_id
1 'polypeptide(L)'
;MATRMFIKKLHHDLNIPILGFLDADPYGLDILRVYSIGSKALSFESIELAVPDIRWLGLLPSDIEEYKIPKSVLFKMSDNDMKRADDLLKEDFVKTRPEWEKQINIMRNTREKAEIQALASKNWRYMTGTYLPTKLDSADWV
;
A
#
# COMPACT_ATOMS: atom_id res chain seq x y z
N MET A 1 -14.23 0.62 -11.29
CA MET A 1 -14.29 -0.21 -12.53
C MET A 1 -13.45 0.38 -13.64
N ALA A 2 -13.74 1.58 -14.10
CA ALA A 2 -13.01 2.20 -15.22
C ALA A 2 -11.50 2.36 -14.94
N THR A 3 -11.12 2.79 -13.75
CA THR A 3 -9.72 2.95 -13.35
C THR A 3 -8.98 1.60 -13.37
N ARG A 4 -9.59 0.55 -12.87
CA ARG A 4 -8.99 -0.80 -12.85
C ARG A 4 -8.82 -1.34 -14.27
N MET A 5 -9.80 -1.14 -15.15
CA MET A 5 -9.72 -1.53 -16.56
C MET A 5 -8.57 -0.83 -17.26
N PHE A 6 -8.42 0.47 -17.04
CA PHE A 6 -7.36 1.28 -17.63
C PHE A 6 -5.98 0.82 -17.15
N ILE A 7 -5.81 0.59 -15.86
CA ILE A 7 -4.53 0.12 -15.28
C ILE A 7 -4.17 -1.25 -15.83
N LYS A 8 -5.11 -2.17 -15.89
CA LYS A 8 -4.88 -3.50 -16.44
C LYS A 8 -4.48 -3.45 -17.91
N LYS A 9 -5.13 -2.60 -18.68
CA LYS A 9 -4.80 -2.40 -20.10
C LYS A 9 -3.40 -1.84 -20.27
N LEU A 10 -3.02 -0.82 -19.49
CA LEU A 10 -1.66 -0.27 -19.52
C LEU A 10 -0.62 -1.33 -19.18
N HIS A 11 -0.85 -2.12 -18.16
CA HIS A 11 0.06 -3.18 -17.75
C HIS A 11 0.22 -4.22 -18.85
N HIS A 12 -0.88 -4.66 -19.44
CA HIS A 12 -0.89 -5.66 -20.50
C HIS A 12 -0.25 -5.14 -21.80
N ASP A 13 -0.68 -3.95 -22.26
CA ASP A 13 -0.27 -3.43 -23.57
C ASP A 13 1.16 -2.90 -23.58
N LEU A 14 1.59 -2.25 -22.50
CA LEU A 14 2.90 -1.60 -22.40
C LEU A 14 3.91 -2.42 -21.60
N ASN A 15 3.46 -3.48 -20.93
CA ASN A 15 4.29 -4.33 -20.07
C ASN A 15 5.08 -3.51 -19.02
N ILE A 16 4.45 -2.48 -18.46
CA ILE A 16 5.04 -1.64 -17.43
C ILE A 16 4.62 -2.12 -16.04
N PRO A 17 5.49 -2.01 -15.03
CA PRO A 17 5.12 -2.36 -13.66
C PRO A 17 4.09 -1.36 -13.12
N ILE A 18 3.18 -1.86 -12.30
CA ILE A 18 2.20 -1.05 -11.59
C ILE A 18 2.59 -1.02 -10.11
N LEU A 19 2.77 0.20 -9.60
CA LEU A 19 3.15 0.42 -8.21
C LEU A 19 2.05 1.17 -7.48
N GLY A 20 1.64 0.66 -6.33
CA GLY A 20 0.62 1.29 -5.50
C GLY A 20 1.23 2.26 -4.50
N PHE A 21 0.70 3.47 -4.45
CA PHE A 21 1.10 4.49 -3.48
C PHE A 21 -0.14 4.93 -2.70
N LEU A 22 -0.19 4.53 -1.45
CA LEU A 22 -1.37 4.60 -0.59
C LEU A 22 -0.98 5.03 0.81
N ASP A 23 -1.98 5.40 1.62
CA ASP A 23 -1.76 5.64 3.04
C ASP A 23 -1.27 4.36 3.73
N ALA A 24 -0.43 4.50 4.73
CA ALA A 24 0.03 3.38 5.56
C ALA A 24 -1.04 3.06 6.61
N ASP A 25 -2.14 2.48 6.17
CA ASP A 25 -3.22 2.00 7.02
C ASP A 25 -3.87 0.72 6.45
N PRO A 26 -4.63 -0.02 7.26
CA PRO A 26 -5.24 -1.27 6.80
C PRO A 26 -6.25 -1.09 5.67
N TYR A 27 -6.93 0.04 5.60
CA TYR A 27 -7.90 0.33 4.53
C TYR A 27 -7.21 0.60 3.20
N GLY A 28 -6.05 1.27 3.23
CA GLY A 28 -5.22 1.44 2.04
C GLY A 28 -4.80 0.12 1.44
N LEU A 29 -4.38 -0.81 2.30
CA LEU A 29 -4.02 -2.16 1.88
C LEU A 29 -5.20 -2.95 1.31
N ASP A 30 -6.38 -2.71 1.83
CA ASP A 30 -7.61 -3.34 1.32
C ASP A 30 -7.89 -2.88 -0.12
N ILE A 31 -7.66 -1.61 -0.41
CA ILE A 31 -7.75 -1.06 -1.76
C ILE A 31 -6.72 -1.75 -2.68
N LEU A 32 -5.49 -1.86 -2.24
CA LEU A 32 -4.43 -2.51 -3.01
C LEU A 32 -4.75 -3.98 -3.27
N ARG A 33 -5.34 -4.65 -2.29
CA ARG A 33 -5.82 -6.04 -2.43
C ARG A 33 -6.86 -6.15 -3.56
N VAL A 34 -7.81 -5.23 -3.62
CA VAL A 34 -8.84 -5.23 -4.67
C VAL A 34 -8.20 -5.10 -6.06
N TYR A 35 -7.20 -4.24 -6.20
CA TYR A 35 -6.47 -4.10 -7.47
C TYR A 35 -5.68 -5.36 -7.82
N SER A 36 -5.13 -6.04 -6.83
CA SER A 36 -4.30 -7.23 -7.02
C SER A 36 -5.09 -8.50 -7.35
N ILE A 37 -6.13 -8.80 -6.56
CA ILE A 37 -6.86 -10.06 -6.66
C ILE A 37 -8.35 -9.90 -6.95
N GLY A 38 -8.84 -8.66 -6.93
CA GLY A 38 -10.25 -8.38 -7.15
C GLY A 38 -11.07 -8.26 -5.86
N SER A 39 -12.31 -7.85 -6.03
CA SER A 39 -13.27 -7.68 -4.93
C SER A 39 -14.05 -8.95 -4.68
N LYS A 40 -14.28 -9.29 -3.42
CA LYS A 40 -15.14 -10.42 -3.04
C LYS A 40 -16.61 -10.23 -3.48
N ALA A 41 -17.03 -8.96 -3.57
CA ALA A 41 -18.42 -8.62 -3.92
C ALA A 41 -18.75 -8.77 -5.41
N LEU A 42 -17.74 -8.65 -6.29
CA LEU A 42 -17.88 -8.70 -7.75
C LEU A 42 -16.95 -9.77 -8.32
N SER A 43 -17.12 -11.02 -7.90
CA SER A 43 -16.12 -12.06 -8.06
C SER A 43 -15.67 -12.31 -9.50
N PHE A 44 -16.58 -12.36 -10.48
CA PHE A 44 -16.22 -12.71 -11.85
C PHE A 44 -15.50 -11.57 -12.58
N GLU A 45 -16.10 -10.39 -12.63
CA GLU A 45 -15.50 -9.22 -13.27
C GLU A 45 -14.22 -8.79 -12.55
N SER A 46 -14.16 -8.96 -11.23
CA SER A 46 -13.01 -8.59 -10.43
C SER A 46 -11.78 -9.42 -10.75
N ILE A 47 -11.92 -10.71 -11.01
CA ILE A 47 -10.79 -11.57 -11.39
C ILE A 47 -10.22 -11.13 -12.75
N GLU A 48 -11.08 -10.80 -13.70
CA GLU A 48 -10.64 -10.33 -15.01
C GLU A 48 -9.91 -8.98 -14.95
N LEU A 49 -10.24 -8.14 -13.96
CA LEU A 49 -9.65 -6.82 -13.78
C LEU A 49 -8.47 -6.81 -12.81
N ALA A 50 -8.13 -7.96 -12.23
CA ALA A 50 -7.04 -8.04 -11.27
C ALA A 50 -5.67 -7.82 -11.92
N VAL A 51 -4.77 -7.17 -11.19
CA VAL A 51 -3.37 -6.98 -11.56
C VAL A 51 -2.51 -7.64 -10.47
N PRO A 52 -2.29 -8.98 -10.56
CA PRO A 52 -1.58 -9.73 -9.51
C PRO A 52 -0.16 -9.25 -9.24
N ASP A 53 0.49 -8.65 -10.24
CA ASP A 53 1.87 -8.18 -10.15
C ASP A 53 1.99 -6.76 -9.56
N ILE A 54 0.88 -6.17 -9.12
CA ILE A 54 0.95 -4.85 -8.49
C ILE A 54 1.82 -4.91 -7.24
N ARG A 55 2.70 -3.92 -7.09
CA ARG A 55 3.62 -3.83 -5.95
C ARG A 55 3.26 -2.65 -5.07
N TRP A 56 3.60 -2.75 -3.81
CA TRP A 56 3.35 -1.71 -2.82
C TRP A 56 4.61 -0.83 -2.70
N LEU A 57 4.58 0.34 -3.33
CA LEU A 57 5.67 1.30 -3.29
C LEU A 57 5.72 2.06 -1.97
N GLY A 58 4.59 2.50 -1.49
CA GLY A 58 4.46 3.30 -0.28
C GLY A 58 3.00 3.72 -0.02
N LEU A 59 2.72 4.42 1.03
CA LEU A 59 3.65 4.65 2.15
C LEU A 59 3.80 3.33 2.93
N LEU A 60 5.02 2.81 3.09
CA LEU A 60 5.24 1.60 3.86
C LEU A 60 5.33 1.93 5.36
N PRO A 61 4.80 1.10 6.25
CA PRO A 61 4.99 1.29 7.69
C PRO A 61 6.46 1.42 8.10
N SER A 62 7.36 0.69 7.46
CA SER A 62 8.80 0.82 7.71
C SER A 62 9.38 2.16 7.27
N ASP A 63 8.76 2.84 6.32
CA ASP A 63 9.21 4.15 5.85
C ASP A 63 9.05 5.23 6.92
N ILE A 64 8.15 5.04 7.86
CA ILE A 64 7.94 6.00 8.95
C ILE A 64 9.23 6.21 9.73
N GLU A 65 9.91 5.14 10.06
CA GLU A 65 11.19 5.21 10.77
C GLU A 65 12.33 5.58 9.83
N GLU A 66 12.40 4.94 8.68
CA GLU A 66 13.49 5.14 7.71
C GLU A 66 13.58 6.59 7.22
N TYR A 67 12.45 7.21 6.93
CA TYR A 67 12.38 8.60 6.46
C TYR A 67 12.15 9.59 7.59
N LYS A 68 12.21 9.14 8.85
CA LYS A 68 12.09 9.99 10.05
C LYS A 68 10.85 10.87 10.03
N ILE A 69 9.71 10.25 9.73
CA ILE A 69 8.42 10.95 9.75
C ILE A 69 8.06 11.27 11.21
N PRO A 70 7.76 12.54 11.55
CA PRO A 70 7.47 12.94 12.93
C PRO A 70 6.24 12.22 13.49
N LYS A 71 6.31 11.83 14.76
CA LYS A 71 5.15 11.20 15.43
C LYS A 71 3.93 12.11 15.51
N SER A 72 4.16 13.44 15.48
CA SER A 72 3.08 14.43 15.53
C SER A 72 2.12 14.36 14.34
N VAL A 73 2.54 13.79 13.21
CA VAL A 73 1.71 13.65 12.00
C VAL A 73 1.19 12.23 11.82
N LEU A 74 1.47 11.34 12.75
CA LEU A 74 0.95 9.96 12.74
C LEU A 74 -0.36 9.88 13.51
N PHE A 75 -1.18 8.91 13.15
CA PHE A 75 -2.44 8.64 13.82
C PHE A 75 -2.34 7.31 14.57
N LYS A 76 -2.99 7.24 15.72
CA LYS A 76 -3.09 6.01 16.48
C LYS A 76 -4.14 5.11 15.83
N MET A 77 -3.83 3.82 15.71
CA MET A 77 -4.78 2.85 15.17
C MET A 77 -5.92 2.64 16.18
N SER A 78 -7.15 2.69 15.67
CA SER A 78 -8.33 2.33 16.45
C SER A 78 -8.44 0.80 16.57
N ASP A 79 -9.36 0.35 17.44
CA ASP A 79 -9.65 -1.09 17.55
C ASP A 79 -10.12 -1.68 16.22
N ASN A 80 -10.90 -0.92 15.45
CA ASN A 80 -11.32 -1.33 14.12
C ASN A 80 -10.14 -1.47 13.16
N ASP A 81 -9.17 -0.54 13.21
CA ASP A 81 -7.95 -0.62 12.42
C ASP A 81 -7.15 -1.87 12.77
N MET A 82 -7.00 -2.16 14.07
CA MET A 82 -6.30 -3.35 14.55
C MET A 82 -6.97 -4.63 14.07
N LYS A 83 -8.29 -4.68 14.15
CA LYS A 83 -9.07 -5.82 13.66
C LYS A 83 -8.90 -6.02 12.16
N ARG A 84 -8.92 -4.94 11.38
CA ARG A 84 -8.72 -5.01 9.93
C ARG A 84 -7.31 -5.51 9.60
N ALA A 85 -6.30 -5.06 10.34
CA ALA A 85 -4.93 -5.55 10.16
C ALA A 85 -4.83 -7.06 10.48
N ASP A 86 -5.48 -7.50 11.54
CA ASP A 86 -5.53 -8.93 11.89
C ASP A 86 -6.23 -9.75 10.81
N ASP A 87 -7.32 -9.24 10.26
CA ASP A 87 -8.05 -9.90 9.17
C ASP A 87 -7.20 -9.99 7.90
N LEU A 88 -6.45 -8.94 7.58
CA LEU A 88 -5.53 -8.95 6.43
C LEU A 88 -4.44 -9.99 6.59
N LEU A 89 -3.91 -10.17 7.80
CA LEU A 89 -2.88 -11.18 8.06
C LEU A 89 -3.37 -12.61 7.87
N LYS A 90 -4.69 -12.83 7.94
CA LYS A 90 -5.31 -14.14 7.71
C LYS A 90 -5.59 -14.42 6.23
N GLU A 91 -5.53 -13.40 5.38
CA GLU A 91 -5.81 -13.55 3.95
C GLU A 91 -4.66 -14.29 3.25
N ASP A 92 -4.99 -15.22 2.36
CA ASP A 92 -4.01 -15.94 1.57
C ASP A 92 -3.17 -14.99 0.72
N PHE A 93 -3.77 -13.95 0.24
CA PHE A 93 -3.13 -12.87 -0.50
C PHE A 93 -1.92 -12.28 0.25
N VAL A 94 -2.03 -12.07 1.56
CA VAL A 94 -0.93 -11.57 2.39
C VAL A 94 0.05 -12.68 2.74
N LYS A 95 -0.45 -13.87 3.05
CA LYS A 95 0.39 -15.01 3.41
C LYS A 95 1.35 -15.43 2.29
N THR A 96 0.94 -15.23 1.04
CA THR A 96 1.80 -15.51 -0.11
C THR A 96 2.79 -14.39 -0.43
N ARG A 97 2.73 -13.29 0.32
CA ARG A 97 3.60 -12.12 0.16
C ARG A 97 4.26 -11.78 1.50
N PRO A 98 5.37 -12.45 1.86
CA PRO A 98 6.01 -12.28 3.18
C PRO A 98 6.40 -10.84 3.50
N GLU A 99 6.78 -10.05 2.49
CA GLU A 99 7.15 -8.65 2.68
C GLU A 99 5.95 -7.80 3.08
N TRP A 100 4.77 -8.10 2.54
CA TRP A 100 3.53 -7.41 2.92
C TRP A 100 3.13 -7.77 4.35
N GLU A 101 3.25 -9.05 4.69
CA GLU A 101 2.98 -9.54 6.05
C GLU A 101 3.89 -8.83 7.06
N LYS A 102 5.16 -8.68 6.73
CA LYS A 102 6.13 -7.97 7.56
C LYS A 102 5.71 -6.51 7.79
N GLN A 103 5.30 -5.81 6.74
CA GLN A 103 4.86 -4.42 6.84
C GLN A 103 3.58 -4.28 7.68
N ILE A 104 2.63 -5.18 7.52
CA ILE A 104 1.40 -5.17 8.33
C ILE A 104 1.73 -5.42 9.80
N ASN A 105 2.65 -6.33 10.09
CA ASN A 105 3.09 -6.60 11.46
C ASN A 105 3.78 -5.39 12.09
N ILE A 106 4.58 -4.64 11.33
CA ILE A 106 5.18 -3.38 11.81
C ILE A 106 4.08 -2.41 12.20
N MET A 107 3.11 -2.20 11.34
CA MET A 107 1.96 -1.32 11.60
C MET A 107 1.21 -1.75 12.87
N ARG A 108 0.94 -3.03 13.00
CA ARG A 108 0.22 -3.61 14.14
C ARG A 108 1.00 -3.46 15.44
N ASN A 109 2.31 -3.68 15.40
CA ASN A 109 3.16 -3.60 16.60
C ASN A 109 3.33 -2.16 17.09
N THR A 110 3.45 -1.21 16.19
CA THR A 110 3.57 0.21 16.54
C THR A 110 2.22 0.85 16.90
N ARG A 111 1.12 0.26 16.42
CA ARG A 111 -0.24 0.81 16.52
C ARG A 111 -0.37 2.21 15.92
N GLU A 112 0.46 2.51 14.96
CA GLU A 112 0.50 3.80 14.29
C GLU A 112 0.16 3.64 12.80
N LYS A 113 -0.57 4.60 12.27
CA LYS A 113 -0.88 4.71 10.85
C LYS A 113 -0.53 6.10 10.34
N ALA A 114 -0.28 6.21 9.06
CA ALA A 114 0.11 7.48 8.45
C ALA A 114 -0.62 7.68 7.14
N GLU A 115 -1.03 8.92 6.90
CA GLU A 115 -1.54 9.34 5.61
C GLU A 115 -0.38 9.76 4.70
N ILE A 116 -0.60 9.76 3.38
CA ILE A 116 0.39 10.24 2.41
C ILE A 116 0.82 11.67 2.73
N GLN A 117 -0.10 12.48 3.23
CA GLN A 117 0.16 13.87 3.60
C GLN A 117 1.25 14.00 4.69
N ALA A 118 1.52 12.94 5.44
CA ALA A 118 2.60 12.95 6.42
C ALA A 118 3.97 13.25 5.79
N LEU A 119 4.16 12.91 4.53
CA LEU A 119 5.39 13.23 3.80
C LEU A 119 5.57 14.73 3.59
N ALA A 120 4.47 15.48 3.50
CA ALA A 120 4.50 16.94 3.37
C ALA A 120 4.93 17.63 4.67
N SER A 121 4.99 16.93 5.79
CA SER A 121 5.49 17.49 7.06
C SER A 121 6.95 17.91 6.99
N LYS A 122 7.73 17.33 6.09
CA LYS A 122 9.13 17.71 5.83
C LYS A 122 9.17 19.02 5.05
N ASN A 123 8.56 19.03 3.89
CA ASN A 123 8.22 20.20 3.07
C ASN A 123 7.28 19.69 1.95
N TRP A 124 6.62 20.60 1.28
CA TRP A 124 5.60 20.25 0.29
C TRP A 124 6.16 19.56 -0.96
N ARG A 125 7.47 19.66 -1.22
CA ARG A 125 8.16 18.99 -2.33
C ARG A 125 8.79 17.66 -1.94
N TYR A 126 8.73 17.28 -0.68
CA TYR A 126 9.43 16.10 -0.18
C TYR A 126 8.98 14.81 -0.89
N MET A 127 7.68 14.65 -1.05
CA MET A 127 7.10 13.45 -1.68
C MET A 127 7.61 13.26 -3.11
N THR A 128 7.56 14.31 -3.94
CA THR A 128 7.90 14.22 -5.35
C THR A 128 9.39 14.46 -5.62
N GLY A 129 10.08 15.19 -4.76
CA GLY A 129 11.48 15.54 -4.93
C GLY A 129 12.46 14.59 -4.24
N THR A 130 12.04 13.89 -3.21
CA THR A 130 12.93 13.03 -2.41
C THR A 130 12.37 11.64 -2.22
N TYR A 131 11.17 11.50 -1.65
CA TYR A 131 10.62 10.19 -1.28
C TYR A 131 10.42 9.29 -2.50
N LEU A 132 9.60 9.69 -3.46
CA LEU A 132 9.32 8.87 -4.63
C LEU A 132 10.56 8.59 -5.48
N PRO A 133 11.41 9.58 -5.80
CA PRO A 133 12.65 9.30 -6.55
C PRO A 133 13.56 8.31 -5.81
N THR A 134 13.73 8.45 -4.51
CA THR A 134 14.58 7.54 -3.72
C THR A 134 14.04 6.13 -3.73
N LYS A 135 12.72 5.96 -3.55
CA LYS A 135 12.07 4.66 -3.60
C LYS A 135 12.22 3.99 -4.97
N LEU A 136 12.04 4.76 -6.04
CA LEU A 136 12.15 4.24 -7.40
C LEU A 136 13.59 3.89 -7.76
N ASP A 137 14.55 4.73 -7.41
CA ASP A 137 15.97 4.50 -7.72
C ASP A 137 16.52 3.27 -6.98
N SER A 138 16.08 3.06 -5.75
CA SER A 138 16.53 1.91 -4.95
C SER A 138 15.67 0.64 -5.16
N ALA A 139 14.63 0.73 -5.98
CA ALA A 139 13.65 -0.35 -6.16
C ALA A 139 13.05 -0.83 -4.83
N ASP A 140 12.83 0.10 -3.91
CA ASP A 140 12.35 -0.18 -2.56
C ASP A 140 10.82 -0.27 -2.53
N TRP A 141 10.31 -1.33 -3.10
CA TRP A 141 8.88 -1.69 -3.03
C TRP A 141 8.69 -3.17 -2.73
N VAL A 142 7.49 -3.52 -2.23
CA VAL A 142 7.17 -4.91 -1.85
C VAL A 142 5.93 -5.46 -2.54
#